data_ab48f9218a650fe8e3926950df5d68bd
#
_entry.id   ab48f9218a650fe8e3926950df5d68bd
#
_cell.length_a   1.000
_cell.length_b   1.000
_cell.length_c   1.000
_cell.angle_alpha   90.00
_cell.angle_beta   90.00
_cell.angle_gamma   90.00
#
_symmetry.space_group_name_H-M   'P 1'
#
loop_
_entity.id
_entity.type
_entity.pdbx_description
1 polymer ?
#
loop_
_entity_poly.entity_id
_entity_poly.type
_entity_poly.pdbx_seq_one_letter_code
_entity_poly.pdbx_strand_id
1 'polypeptide(L)'
;MGPRQAIYNLDDDRCRARLNQCYRAQEATRVMLTDRIQPSERLIAATFTLERHARGVRLDEIEAKKALRMFLRMINQRVFRNGFHRKGLRINVCPALEGIGSEHLHFHCIFETPDRWSVEEYKQLLENTWTQRLDFGADEIDIKSNIDHGWTDYITKYANIEGEIEWDQFHWV
;
A
#
# COMPACT_ATOMS: atom_id res chain seq x y z
N MET A 1 -6.35 -50.06 3.20
CA MET A 1 -6.42 -48.65 2.83
C MET A 1 -5.95 -48.51 1.38
N GLY A 2 -6.81 -48.09 0.50
CA GLY A 2 -6.51 -48.01 -0.93
C GLY A 2 -5.66 -46.79 -1.31
N PRO A 3 -4.94 -46.83 -2.44
CA PRO A 3 -3.98 -45.78 -2.84
C PRO A 3 -4.61 -44.38 -3.03
N ARG A 4 -5.92 -44.25 -3.18
CA ARG A 4 -6.62 -42.97 -3.26
C ARG A 4 -6.68 -42.18 -1.96
N GLN A 5 -6.70 -42.83 -0.80
CA GLN A 5 -6.76 -42.16 0.50
C GLN A 5 -5.40 -41.53 0.90
N ALA A 6 -4.30 -42.09 0.43
CA ALA A 6 -2.96 -41.56 0.65
C ALA A 6 -2.69 -40.28 -0.17
N ILE A 7 -3.29 -40.16 -1.37
CA ILE A 7 -3.14 -38.97 -2.24
C ILE A 7 -3.90 -37.75 -1.66
N TYR A 8 -5.10 -37.96 -1.10
CA TYR A 8 -5.87 -36.90 -0.45
C TYR A 8 -5.16 -36.31 0.79
N ASN A 9 -4.50 -37.16 1.58
CA ASN A 9 -3.77 -36.70 2.77
C ASN A 9 -2.51 -35.90 2.42
N LEU A 10 -1.81 -36.23 1.33
CA LEU A 10 -0.61 -35.50 0.88
C LEU A 10 -0.93 -34.09 0.35
N ASP A 11 -2.05 -33.94 -0.35
CA ASP A 11 -2.51 -32.64 -0.84
C ASP A 11 -2.98 -31.74 0.33
N ASP A 12 -3.66 -32.31 1.31
CA ASP A 12 -4.11 -31.59 2.52
C ASP A 12 -2.93 -31.13 3.37
N ASP A 13 -1.90 -31.95 3.56
CA ASP A 13 -0.70 -31.59 4.31
C ASP A 13 0.14 -30.52 3.60
N ARG A 14 0.23 -30.56 2.28
CA ARG A 14 0.88 -29.51 1.48
C ARG A 14 0.10 -28.18 1.52
N CYS A 15 -1.21 -28.25 1.45
CA CYS A 15 -2.06 -27.06 1.60
C CYS A 15 -1.90 -26.44 2.99
N ARG A 16 -1.93 -27.24 4.05
CA ARG A 16 -1.72 -26.78 5.42
C ARG A 16 -0.32 -26.17 5.62
N ALA A 17 0.71 -26.80 5.07
CA ALA A 17 2.07 -26.26 5.14
C ALA A 17 2.20 -24.90 4.45
N ARG A 18 1.59 -24.72 3.26
CA ARG A 18 1.54 -23.45 2.54
C ARG A 18 0.78 -22.36 3.31
N LEU A 19 -0.39 -22.70 3.85
CA LEU A 19 -1.16 -21.78 4.69
C LEU A 19 -0.36 -21.34 5.91
N ASN A 20 0.29 -22.26 6.62
CA ASN A 20 1.13 -21.93 7.76
C ASN A 20 2.32 -21.04 7.37
N GLN A 21 2.91 -21.24 6.19
CA GLN A 21 3.99 -20.39 5.68
C GLN A 21 3.48 -18.98 5.37
N CYS A 22 2.31 -18.85 4.73
CA CYS A 22 1.67 -17.56 4.47
C CYS A 22 1.38 -16.80 5.77
N TYR A 23 0.80 -17.45 6.77
CA TYR A 23 0.54 -16.82 8.08
C TYR A 23 1.82 -16.36 8.77
N ARG A 24 2.88 -17.16 8.74
CA ARG A 24 4.19 -16.75 9.32
C ARG A 24 4.80 -15.56 8.59
N ALA A 25 4.72 -15.53 7.28
CA ALA A 25 5.21 -14.40 6.48
C ALA A 25 4.41 -13.13 6.76
N GLN A 26 3.10 -13.22 6.83
CA GLN A 26 2.22 -12.11 7.19
C GLN A 26 2.53 -11.56 8.58
N GLU A 27 2.66 -12.44 9.58
CA GLU A 27 2.99 -12.04 10.95
C GLU A 27 4.37 -11.39 11.03
N ALA A 28 5.38 -11.92 10.34
CA ALA A 28 6.70 -11.32 10.28
C ALA A 28 6.66 -9.91 9.62
N THR A 29 5.89 -9.75 8.56
CA THR A 29 5.65 -8.45 7.91
C THR A 29 4.97 -7.47 8.87
N ARG A 30 3.94 -7.90 9.56
CA ARG A 30 3.23 -7.10 10.55
C ARG A 30 4.15 -6.61 11.66
N VAL A 31 4.92 -7.51 12.26
CA VAL A 31 5.87 -7.17 13.32
C VAL A 31 6.91 -6.16 12.80
N MET A 32 7.50 -6.40 11.64
CA MET A 32 8.49 -5.49 11.04
C MET A 32 7.91 -4.09 10.79
N LEU A 33 6.67 -4.00 10.27
CA LEU A 33 6.04 -2.70 10.02
C LEU A 33 5.67 -1.99 11.32
N THR A 34 5.15 -2.72 12.32
CA THR A 34 4.83 -2.17 13.65
C THR A 34 6.07 -1.63 14.34
N ASP A 35 7.22 -2.30 14.22
CA ASP A 35 8.48 -1.84 14.80
C ASP A 35 9.01 -0.58 14.10
N ARG A 36 8.78 -0.45 12.78
CA ARG A 36 9.26 0.71 12.00
C ARG A 36 8.31 1.90 12.03
N ILE A 37 7.02 1.65 11.94
CA ILE A 37 5.99 2.70 11.86
C ILE A 37 5.46 2.96 13.27
N GLN A 38 6.18 3.79 14.03
CA GLN A 38 5.76 4.14 15.39
C GLN A 38 4.68 5.22 15.37
N PRO A 39 3.63 5.11 16.20
CA PRO A 39 2.58 6.11 16.28
C PRO A 39 3.14 7.52 16.53
N SER A 40 2.69 8.46 15.75
CA SER A 40 3.02 9.88 15.93
C SER A 40 1.89 10.74 15.37
N GLU A 41 1.80 11.98 15.84
CA GLU A 41 0.85 12.98 15.32
C GLU A 41 1.08 13.31 13.84
N ARG A 42 2.22 12.89 13.29
CA ARG A 42 2.62 13.13 11.89
C ARG A 42 2.21 12.01 10.94
N LEU A 43 1.66 10.91 11.47
CA LEU A 43 1.19 9.80 10.63
C LEU A 43 -0.16 10.12 10.00
N ILE A 44 -0.28 9.73 8.75
CA ILE A 44 -1.50 9.82 7.93
C ILE A 44 -1.76 8.44 7.33
N ALA A 45 -2.97 7.95 7.49
CA ALA A 45 -3.49 6.85 6.70
C ALA A 45 -4.35 7.37 5.57
N ALA A 46 -4.19 6.82 4.39
CA ALA A 46 -4.96 7.21 3.22
C ALA A 46 -5.45 5.98 2.45
N THR A 47 -6.70 6.02 2.03
CA THR A 47 -7.27 5.09 1.05
C THR A 47 -7.47 5.84 -0.25
N PHE A 48 -6.85 5.36 -1.32
CA PHE A 48 -6.90 5.93 -2.65
C PHE A 48 -7.62 4.98 -3.60
N THR A 49 -8.83 5.32 -3.99
CA THR A 49 -9.59 4.54 -4.97
C THR A 49 -9.12 4.86 -6.39
N LEU A 50 -9.19 3.87 -7.25
CA LEU A 50 -8.80 3.96 -8.64
C LEU A 50 -10.01 3.83 -9.57
N GLU A 51 -10.05 4.67 -10.60
CA GLU A 51 -11.01 4.56 -11.70
C GLU A 51 -10.78 3.28 -12.52
N ARG A 52 -11.86 2.59 -12.89
CA ARG A 52 -11.79 1.34 -13.68
C ARG A 52 -11.23 1.54 -15.09
N HIS A 53 -11.41 2.72 -15.64
CA HIS A 53 -10.99 3.08 -16.99
C HIS A 53 -10.50 4.53 -17.02
N ALA A 54 -9.39 4.75 -17.68
CA ALA A 54 -8.94 6.10 -18.02
C ALA A 54 -8.34 6.11 -19.42
N ARG A 55 -8.65 7.13 -20.20
CA ARG A 55 -8.14 7.32 -21.58
C ARG A 55 -8.25 6.09 -22.49
N GLY A 56 -9.34 5.33 -22.36
CA GLY A 56 -9.56 4.11 -23.14
C GLY A 56 -8.76 2.88 -22.66
N VAL A 57 -8.02 2.98 -21.58
CA VAL A 57 -7.29 1.88 -20.95
C VAL A 57 -8.11 1.36 -19.78
N ARG A 58 -8.28 0.05 -19.70
CA ARG A 58 -8.86 -0.61 -18.53
C ARG A 58 -7.79 -0.73 -17.46
N LEU A 59 -8.15 -0.41 -16.22
CA LEU A 59 -7.29 -0.59 -15.07
C LEU A 59 -7.05 -2.08 -14.81
N ASP A 60 -5.78 -2.44 -14.68
CA ASP A 60 -5.32 -3.70 -14.13
C ASP A 60 -4.28 -3.43 -13.04
N GLU A 61 -3.75 -4.48 -12.45
CA GLU A 61 -2.72 -4.39 -11.40
C GLU A 61 -1.45 -3.65 -11.87
N ILE A 62 -1.04 -3.85 -13.12
CA ILE A 62 0.16 -3.22 -13.69
C ILE A 62 -0.06 -1.70 -13.83
N GLU A 63 -1.21 -1.30 -14.34
CA GLU A 63 -1.56 0.13 -14.48
C GLU A 63 -1.77 0.78 -13.10
N ALA A 64 -2.36 0.08 -12.14
CA ALA A 64 -2.48 0.54 -10.76
C ALA A 64 -1.10 0.82 -10.14
N LYS A 65 -0.16 -0.13 -10.24
CA LYS A 65 1.22 0.05 -9.76
C LYS A 65 1.98 1.17 -10.47
N LYS A 66 1.71 1.41 -11.76
CA LYS A 66 2.25 2.57 -12.49
C LYS A 66 1.67 3.88 -11.97
N ALA A 67 0.37 3.94 -11.71
CA ALA A 67 -0.29 5.11 -11.15
C ALA A 67 0.29 5.46 -9.78
N LEU A 68 0.47 4.49 -8.89
CA LEU A 68 1.12 4.69 -7.59
C LEU A 68 2.55 5.25 -7.73
N ARG A 69 3.38 4.66 -8.60
CA ARG A 69 4.74 5.16 -8.84
C ARG A 69 4.76 6.60 -9.33
N MET A 70 3.85 6.94 -10.24
CA MET A 70 3.72 8.31 -10.75
C MET A 70 3.28 9.26 -9.64
N PHE A 71 2.29 8.88 -8.85
CA PHE A 71 1.83 9.64 -7.69
C PHE A 71 2.97 9.92 -6.70
N LEU A 72 3.64 8.89 -6.22
CA LEU A 72 4.73 9.02 -5.24
C LEU A 72 5.90 9.84 -5.81
N ARG A 73 6.20 9.72 -7.09
CA ARG A 73 7.18 10.57 -7.76
C ARG A 73 6.80 12.05 -7.71
N MET A 74 5.53 12.39 -8.02
CA MET A 74 5.05 13.77 -7.96
C MET A 74 5.10 14.34 -6.54
N ILE A 75 4.68 13.56 -5.54
CA ILE A 75 4.78 13.95 -4.13
C ILE A 75 6.24 14.20 -3.74
N ASN A 76 7.14 13.26 -4.02
CA ASN A 76 8.57 13.41 -3.73
C ASN A 76 9.18 14.66 -4.39
N GLN A 77 8.84 14.93 -5.64
CA GLN A 77 9.28 16.14 -6.35
C GLN A 77 8.74 17.42 -5.70
N ARG A 78 7.49 17.41 -5.26
CA ARG A 78 6.88 18.57 -4.58
C ARG A 78 7.49 18.84 -3.21
N VAL A 79 7.72 17.77 -2.43
CA VAL A 79 8.26 17.85 -1.06
C VAL A 79 9.75 18.23 -1.08
N PHE A 80 10.55 17.51 -1.85
CA PHE A 80 12.02 17.62 -1.79
C PHE A 80 12.64 18.42 -2.94
N ARG A 81 11.87 18.75 -3.99
CA ARG A 81 12.37 19.51 -5.14
C ARG A 81 13.67 18.89 -5.71
N ASN A 82 14.73 19.68 -5.77
CA ASN A 82 16.05 19.22 -6.23
C ASN A 82 16.66 18.13 -5.34
N GLY A 83 16.26 18.02 -4.06
CA GLY A 83 16.72 17.00 -3.14
C GLY A 83 16.31 15.60 -3.58
N PHE A 84 15.13 15.46 -4.18
CA PHE A 84 14.67 14.20 -4.76
C PHE A 84 15.63 13.67 -5.83
N HIS A 85 16.03 14.52 -6.78
CA HIS A 85 16.90 14.12 -7.89
C HIS A 85 18.38 14.02 -7.52
N ARG A 86 18.87 14.97 -6.71
CA ARG A 86 20.31 15.07 -6.43
C ARG A 86 20.76 14.23 -5.23
N LYS A 87 19.89 14.02 -4.26
CA LYS A 87 20.22 13.36 -2.99
C LYS A 87 19.41 12.09 -2.75
N GLY A 88 18.49 11.74 -3.63
CA GLY A 88 17.64 10.56 -3.49
C GLY A 88 16.64 10.65 -2.33
N LEU A 89 16.33 11.88 -1.84
CA LEU A 89 15.39 12.05 -0.73
C LEU A 89 14.00 11.51 -1.10
N ARG A 90 13.39 10.80 -0.19
CA ARG A 90 12.06 10.17 -0.33
C ARG A 90 11.20 10.49 0.89
N ILE A 91 9.89 10.54 0.67
CA ILE A 91 8.91 10.54 1.77
C ILE A 91 8.86 9.15 2.43
N ASN A 92 8.56 9.10 3.71
CA ASN A 92 8.22 7.85 4.37
C ASN A 92 6.80 7.43 3.96
N VAL A 93 6.69 6.23 3.40
CA VAL A 93 5.43 5.66 2.91
C VAL A 93 5.45 4.14 2.97
N CYS A 94 4.33 3.57 3.39
CA CYS A 94 4.03 2.15 3.32
C CYS A 94 2.74 1.97 2.51
N PRO A 95 2.81 1.62 1.22
CA PRO A 95 1.65 1.40 0.38
C PRO A 95 1.30 -0.08 0.28
N ALA A 96 0.00 -0.39 0.30
CA ALA A 96 -0.54 -1.72 0.03
C ALA A 96 -1.63 -1.61 -1.04
N LEU A 97 -1.58 -2.46 -2.06
CA LEU A 97 -2.61 -2.60 -3.07
C LEU A 97 -3.64 -3.63 -2.61
N GLU A 98 -4.91 -3.27 -2.61
CA GLU A 98 -6.02 -4.17 -2.32
C GLU A 98 -7.00 -4.28 -3.51
N GLY A 99 -7.83 -5.33 -3.47
CA GLY A 99 -8.83 -5.59 -4.49
C GLY A 99 -8.29 -6.31 -5.72
N ILE A 100 -7.12 -6.96 -5.64
CA ILE A 100 -6.58 -7.79 -6.72
C ILE A 100 -7.59 -8.91 -7.04
N GLY A 101 -7.98 -9.01 -8.33
CA GLY A 101 -9.02 -9.94 -8.77
C GLY A 101 -10.46 -9.44 -8.59
N SER A 102 -10.67 -8.29 -7.97
CA SER A 102 -11.92 -7.57 -7.90
C SER A 102 -12.00 -6.46 -8.95
N GLU A 103 -13.20 -5.85 -9.08
CA GLU A 103 -13.35 -4.67 -9.95
C GLU A 103 -13.00 -3.35 -9.27
N HIS A 104 -12.53 -3.38 -7.99
CA HIS A 104 -12.30 -2.20 -7.17
C HIS A 104 -10.88 -2.20 -6.59
N LEU A 105 -9.89 -1.92 -7.45
CA LEU A 105 -8.52 -1.72 -7.00
C LEU A 105 -8.41 -0.40 -6.23
N HIS A 106 -7.72 -0.44 -5.08
CA HIS A 106 -7.42 0.73 -4.27
C HIS A 106 -6.13 0.54 -3.50
N PHE A 107 -5.51 1.64 -3.10
CA PHE A 107 -4.33 1.62 -2.26
C PHE A 107 -4.66 2.05 -0.84
N HIS A 108 -4.21 1.29 0.13
CA HIS A 108 -4.06 1.75 1.51
C HIS A 108 -2.62 2.16 1.72
N CYS A 109 -2.41 3.36 2.22
CA CYS A 109 -1.07 3.90 2.44
C CYS A 109 -0.95 4.47 3.84
N ILE A 110 0.19 4.27 4.49
CA ILE A 110 0.59 5.04 5.66
C ILE A 110 1.72 5.97 5.22
N PHE A 111 1.58 7.25 5.53
CA PHE A 111 2.59 8.28 5.29
C PHE A 111 3.04 8.90 6.59
N GLU A 112 4.28 9.33 6.62
CA GLU A 112 4.74 10.29 7.62
C GLU A 112 4.81 11.68 6.98
N THR A 113 4.21 12.66 7.64
CA THR A 113 4.24 14.05 7.19
C THR A 113 5.68 14.59 7.29
N PRO A 114 6.30 15.07 6.20
CA PRO A 114 7.65 15.60 6.23
C PRO A 114 7.76 16.85 7.11
N ASP A 115 8.90 17.05 7.82
CA ASP A 115 9.09 18.07 8.87
C ASP A 115 8.69 19.51 8.48
N ARG A 116 8.84 19.86 7.23
CA ARG A 116 8.53 21.21 6.74
C ARG A 116 7.09 21.45 6.34
N TRP A 117 6.24 20.43 6.52
CA TRP A 117 4.83 20.46 6.17
C TRP A 117 3.99 20.33 7.42
N SER A 118 2.90 21.06 7.50
CA SER A 118 1.82 20.72 8.43
C SER A 118 1.08 19.46 7.93
N VAL A 119 0.45 18.73 8.84
CA VAL A 119 -0.34 17.55 8.49
C VAL A 119 -1.43 17.92 7.48
N GLU A 120 -2.09 19.06 7.67
CA GLU A 120 -3.19 19.51 6.83
C GLU A 120 -2.75 19.90 5.41
N GLU A 121 -1.64 20.64 5.28
CA GLU A 121 -1.06 20.96 3.97
C GLU A 121 -0.62 19.70 3.22
N TYR A 122 -0.08 18.72 3.96
CA TYR A 122 0.38 17.47 3.36
C TYR A 122 -0.80 16.59 2.91
N LYS A 123 -1.87 16.47 3.71
CA LYS A 123 -3.13 15.82 3.31
C LYS A 123 -3.68 16.43 2.04
N GLN A 124 -3.75 17.76 1.98
CA GLN A 124 -4.25 18.47 0.80
C GLN A 124 -3.36 18.26 -0.43
N LEU A 125 -2.03 18.17 -0.25
CA LEU A 125 -1.12 17.81 -1.33
C LEU A 125 -1.38 16.41 -1.87
N LEU A 126 -1.58 15.42 -0.97
CA LEU A 126 -1.88 14.03 -1.34
C LEU A 126 -3.19 13.97 -2.13
N GLU A 127 -4.27 14.52 -1.60
CA GLU A 127 -5.60 14.58 -2.21
C GLU A 127 -5.57 15.24 -3.59
N ASN A 128 -5.08 16.48 -3.68
CA ASN A 128 -5.02 17.21 -4.95
C ASN A 128 -4.14 16.51 -6.01
N THR A 129 -3.06 15.83 -5.57
CA THR A 129 -2.21 15.13 -6.51
C THR A 129 -2.90 13.88 -7.04
N TRP A 130 -3.63 13.15 -6.19
CA TRP A 130 -4.35 11.96 -6.61
C TRP A 130 -5.50 12.29 -7.55
N THR A 131 -6.40 13.19 -7.15
CA THR A 131 -7.63 13.50 -7.91
C THR A 131 -7.39 14.31 -9.18
N GLN A 132 -6.42 15.23 -9.17
CA GLN A 132 -6.26 16.20 -10.25
C GLN A 132 -5.10 15.92 -11.21
N ARG A 133 -4.19 15.00 -10.85
CA ARG A 133 -2.95 14.78 -11.60
C ARG A 133 -2.78 13.37 -12.14
N LEU A 134 -3.61 12.43 -11.67
CA LEU A 134 -3.55 11.04 -12.11
C LEU A 134 -4.75 10.72 -13.01
N ASP A 135 -4.47 9.99 -14.09
CA ASP A 135 -5.52 9.57 -15.01
C ASP A 135 -6.49 8.56 -14.40
N PHE A 136 -6.01 7.72 -13.49
CA PHE A 136 -6.81 6.72 -12.80
C PHE A 136 -7.19 7.12 -11.37
N GLY A 137 -6.86 8.34 -10.92
CA GLY A 137 -7.24 8.80 -9.59
C GLY A 137 -8.73 9.08 -9.51
N ALA A 138 -9.47 8.35 -8.67
CA ALA A 138 -10.86 8.62 -8.40
C ALA A 138 -11.01 9.72 -7.35
N ASP A 139 -12.17 10.39 -7.34
CA ASP A 139 -12.49 11.42 -6.33
C ASP A 139 -12.78 10.83 -4.94
N GLU A 140 -12.98 9.51 -4.86
CA GLU A 140 -13.25 8.81 -3.62
C GLU A 140 -11.96 8.52 -2.86
N ILE A 141 -11.63 9.41 -1.91
CA ILE A 141 -10.43 9.35 -1.06
C ILE A 141 -10.87 9.46 0.40
N ASP A 142 -10.26 8.63 1.26
CA ASP A 142 -10.36 8.75 2.72
C ASP A 142 -8.96 8.98 3.31
N ILE A 143 -8.74 10.15 3.93
CA ILE A 143 -7.46 10.50 4.56
C ILE A 143 -7.67 10.80 6.04
N LYS A 144 -7.02 10.01 6.91
CA LYS A 144 -7.07 10.12 8.37
C LYS A 144 -5.72 10.49 8.95
N SER A 145 -5.73 11.35 9.94
CA SER A 145 -4.58 11.69 10.79
C SER A 145 -4.73 11.10 12.18
N ASN A 146 -3.68 11.16 13.01
CA ASN A 146 -3.65 10.61 14.36
C ASN A 146 -3.96 9.11 14.40
N ILE A 147 -3.33 8.37 13.51
CA ILE A 147 -3.51 6.92 13.41
C ILE A 147 -2.68 6.17 14.46
N ASP A 148 -3.21 5.06 14.91
CA ASP A 148 -2.58 4.13 15.84
C ASP A 148 -1.99 2.89 15.13
N HIS A 149 -1.49 1.92 15.90
CA HIS A 149 -0.98 0.66 15.36
C HIS A 149 -2.04 -0.18 14.63
N GLY A 150 -3.34 0.07 14.85
CA GLY A 150 -4.41 -0.64 14.15
C GLY A 150 -4.32 -0.48 12.63
N TRP A 151 -3.71 0.58 12.14
CA TRP A 151 -3.49 0.77 10.70
C TRP A 151 -2.41 -0.14 10.12
N THR A 152 -1.34 -0.44 10.86
CA THR A 152 -0.36 -1.44 10.42
C THR A 152 -0.98 -2.83 10.37
N ASP A 153 -1.80 -3.17 11.36
CA ASP A 153 -2.58 -4.40 11.36
C ASP A 153 -3.56 -4.44 10.18
N TYR A 154 -4.21 -3.32 9.88
CA TYR A 154 -5.17 -3.22 8.78
C TYR A 154 -4.51 -3.45 7.42
N ILE A 155 -3.43 -2.74 7.09
CA ILE A 155 -2.77 -2.87 5.78
C ILE A 155 -2.05 -4.21 5.59
N THR A 156 -1.74 -4.93 6.68
CA THR A 156 -1.13 -6.26 6.62
C THR A 156 -2.16 -7.39 6.67
N LYS A 157 -3.41 -7.09 6.97
CA LYS A 157 -4.48 -8.08 7.12
C LYS A 157 -4.66 -8.96 5.89
N TYR A 158 -4.48 -8.40 4.71
CA TYR A 158 -4.66 -9.08 3.43
C TYR A 158 -3.37 -9.21 2.62
N ALA A 159 -2.22 -8.86 3.19
CA ALA A 159 -0.94 -8.79 2.49
C ALA A 159 -0.53 -10.07 1.73
N ASN A 160 -1.17 -11.20 2.00
CA ASN A 160 -0.89 -12.48 1.33
C ASN A 160 -2.13 -13.13 0.68
N ILE A 161 -3.32 -12.51 0.74
CA ILE A 161 -4.57 -13.13 0.27
C ILE A 161 -5.27 -12.28 -0.78
N GLU A 162 -5.43 -10.98 -0.52
CA GLU A 162 -6.18 -10.06 -1.38
C GLU A 162 -5.45 -8.74 -1.67
N GLY A 163 -4.31 -8.51 -1.02
CA GLY A 163 -3.52 -7.31 -1.17
C GLY A 163 -2.04 -7.57 -0.93
N GLU A 164 -1.19 -6.76 -1.51
CA GLU A 164 0.26 -6.85 -1.40
C GLU A 164 0.85 -5.51 -0.98
N ILE A 165 1.79 -5.56 -0.02
CA ILE A 165 2.67 -4.42 0.23
C ILE A 165 3.48 -4.17 -1.04
N GLU A 166 3.45 -2.96 -1.55
CA GLU A 166 4.24 -2.54 -2.71
C GLU A 166 5.68 -2.23 -2.29
N TRP A 167 6.44 -3.29 -2.06
CA TRP A 167 7.82 -3.22 -1.54
C TRP A 167 8.74 -2.35 -2.38
N ASP A 168 8.55 -2.31 -3.69
CA ASP A 168 9.30 -1.44 -4.61
C ASP A 168 9.07 0.06 -4.34
N GLN A 169 7.97 0.40 -3.69
CA GLN A 169 7.57 1.76 -3.35
C GLN A 169 7.64 2.02 -1.84
N PHE A 170 7.84 0.98 -1.03
CA PHE A 170 8.02 1.13 0.41
C PHE A 170 9.31 1.90 0.71
N HIS A 171 9.19 2.93 1.52
CA HIS A 171 10.34 3.68 2.04
C HIS A 171 10.04 4.14 3.46
N TRP A 172 10.90 3.78 4.39
CA TRP A 172 10.78 4.20 5.79
C TRP A 172 12.16 4.24 6.43
N VAL A 173 12.59 5.39 6.93
CA VAL A 173 13.87 5.64 7.62
C VAL A 173 13.66 6.13 9.03
#